data_b1e778d5d1af199766cf7965c3243065
#
_entry.id   b1e778d5d1af199766cf7965c3243065
#
_cell.length_a   1.000
_cell.length_b   1.000
_cell.length_c   1.000
_cell.angle_alpha   90.00
_cell.angle_beta   90.00
_cell.angle_gamma   90.00
#
_symmetry.space_group_name_H-M   'P 1'
#
loop_
_entity.id
_entity.type
_entity.pdbx_description
1 polymer ?
#
loop_
_entity_poly.entity_id
_entity_poly.type
_entity_poly.pdbx_seq_one_letter_code
_entity_poly.pdbx_strand_id
1 'polypeptide(L)'
;MGFLSKNYQPFFSTLDFLAGVYHHRFLFHYTLNGFNAEAARLLEPGVPPAEISLATVQDLLSRFGRECISWRFDPVIFSTLTPYAERLETFRILAEKLCGLVGRCHISFVDLYGKVARRLRAAESRGWLRCHKPSEAEQVAFAEELREIAQVLRMPLYTCCEDAIGAQAGITPGHCVDAILLRELYPGVALETELRPTRHGCGCYYSIDIGQYNTCRHACLYCYASR
;
A
#
# COMPACT_ATOMS: atom_id res chain seq x y z
N MET A 1 16.41 6.08 -1.07
CA MET A 1 15.25 6.77 -1.72
C MET A 1 14.05 5.84 -1.64
N GLY A 2 12.84 6.36 -1.32
CA GLY A 2 11.61 5.58 -1.26
C GLY A 2 10.69 5.88 -2.44
N PHE A 3 10.05 4.86 -2.99
CA PHE A 3 9.08 4.96 -4.08
C PHE A 3 7.75 4.33 -3.67
N LEU A 4 6.64 4.97 -3.98
CA LEU A 4 5.28 4.47 -3.75
C LEU A 4 4.53 4.46 -5.09
N SER A 5 4.13 3.29 -5.56
CA SER A 5 3.41 3.16 -6.84
C SER A 5 2.53 1.92 -6.90
N LYS A 6 1.58 1.93 -7.83
CA LYS A 6 0.78 0.77 -8.28
C LYS A 6 1.30 0.17 -9.60
N ASN A 7 2.29 0.83 -10.24
CA ASN A 7 2.91 0.35 -11.46
C ASN A 7 4.31 0.94 -11.61
N TYR A 8 5.33 0.10 -11.61
CA TYR A 8 6.72 0.50 -11.82
C TYR A 8 7.21 0.28 -13.25
N GLN A 9 6.48 -0.46 -14.09
CA GLN A 9 6.92 -0.77 -15.46
C GLN A 9 7.35 0.45 -16.26
N PRO A 10 6.58 1.56 -16.30
CA PRO A 10 7.00 2.74 -17.05
C PRO A 10 8.23 3.45 -16.48
N PHE A 11 8.66 3.08 -15.29
CA PHE A 11 9.73 3.73 -14.55
C PHE A 11 11.02 2.91 -14.47
N PHE A 12 11.05 1.68 -15.00
CA PHE A 12 12.21 0.80 -14.85
C PHE A 12 13.50 1.40 -15.46
N SER A 13 13.45 2.02 -16.63
CA SER A 13 14.64 2.66 -17.21
C SER A 13 15.20 3.78 -16.33
N THR A 14 14.31 4.54 -15.69
CA THR A 14 14.70 5.57 -14.71
C THR A 14 15.26 4.94 -13.43
N LEU A 15 14.69 3.85 -12.96
CA LEU A 15 15.21 3.11 -11.80
C LEU A 15 16.61 2.56 -12.09
N ASP A 16 16.86 2.03 -13.27
CA ASP A 16 18.17 1.53 -13.68
C ASP A 16 19.22 2.66 -13.67
N PHE A 17 18.86 3.83 -14.19
CA PHE A 17 19.72 5.02 -14.12
C PHE A 17 19.98 5.46 -12.66
N LEU A 18 18.90 5.57 -11.85
CA LEU A 18 19.00 5.97 -10.45
C LEU A 18 19.76 4.95 -9.61
N ALA A 19 19.71 3.67 -9.95
CA ALA A 19 20.45 2.62 -9.25
C ALA A 19 21.96 2.85 -9.34
N GLY A 20 22.46 3.31 -10.50
CA GLY A 20 23.86 3.72 -10.66
C GLY A 20 24.23 4.91 -9.77
N VAL A 21 23.34 5.90 -9.65
CA VAL A 21 23.58 7.12 -8.86
C VAL A 21 23.48 6.88 -7.36
N TYR A 22 22.47 6.11 -6.92
CA TYR A 22 22.15 5.89 -5.50
C TYR A 22 22.59 4.52 -4.99
N HIS A 23 23.42 3.80 -5.73
CA HIS A 23 24.00 2.50 -5.33
C HIS A 23 22.93 1.49 -4.88
N HIS A 24 21.81 1.39 -5.61
CA HIS A 24 20.67 0.52 -5.31
C HIS A 24 20.01 0.73 -3.93
N ARG A 25 20.20 1.89 -3.28
CA ARG A 25 19.65 2.18 -1.95
C ARG A 25 18.21 2.65 -2.02
N PHE A 26 17.31 1.73 -2.33
CA PHE A 26 15.90 1.98 -2.58
C PHE A 26 15.01 1.23 -1.60
N LEU A 27 13.81 1.78 -1.38
CA LEU A 27 12.69 1.12 -0.73
C LEU A 27 11.48 1.29 -1.64
N PHE A 28 10.84 0.19 -1.99
CA PHE A 28 9.67 0.17 -2.88
C PHE A 28 8.42 -0.18 -2.11
N HIS A 29 7.41 0.66 -2.19
CA HIS A 29 6.06 0.36 -1.77
C HIS A 29 5.21 0.07 -2.99
N TYR A 30 4.90 -1.21 -3.21
CA TYR A 30 4.06 -1.65 -4.31
C TYR A 30 2.62 -1.83 -3.81
N THR A 31 1.71 -0.94 -4.21
CA THR A 31 0.30 -1.08 -3.87
C THR A 31 -0.39 -2.04 -4.83
N LEU A 32 -0.94 -3.12 -4.30
CA LEU A 32 -1.74 -4.11 -5.03
C LEU A 32 -2.94 -4.51 -4.18
N ASN A 33 -4.12 -4.01 -4.56
CA ASN A 33 -5.39 -4.26 -3.86
C ASN A 33 -6.18 -5.44 -4.41
N GLY A 34 -5.88 -5.89 -5.64
CA GLY A 34 -6.49 -7.05 -6.26
C GLY A 34 -8.01 -6.95 -6.38
N PHE A 35 -8.55 -5.77 -6.66
CA PHE A 35 -9.99 -5.62 -6.88
C PHE A 35 -10.45 -6.49 -8.05
N ASN A 36 -11.64 -7.09 -7.94
CA ASN A 36 -12.30 -7.77 -9.06
C ASN A 36 -12.52 -6.80 -10.23
N ALA A 37 -12.82 -7.34 -11.41
CA ALA A 37 -12.88 -6.55 -12.65
C ALA A 37 -13.89 -5.37 -12.59
N GLU A 38 -15.00 -5.52 -11.88
CA GLU A 38 -16.02 -4.48 -11.74
C GLU A 38 -15.54 -3.38 -10.79
N ALA A 39 -15.05 -3.76 -9.61
CA ALA A 39 -14.50 -2.83 -8.64
C ALA A 39 -13.26 -2.11 -9.19
N ALA A 40 -12.37 -2.80 -9.90
CA ALA A 40 -11.18 -2.20 -10.51
C ALA A 40 -11.53 -1.12 -11.53
N ARG A 41 -12.50 -1.35 -12.42
CA ARG A 41 -12.96 -0.34 -13.39
C ARG A 41 -13.44 0.94 -12.75
N LEU A 42 -13.98 0.87 -11.54
CA LEU A 42 -14.49 2.03 -10.82
C LEU A 42 -13.47 2.63 -9.85
N LEU A 43 -12.84 1.79 -9.04
CA LEU A 43 -11.96 2.24 -7.96
C LEU A 43 -10.53 2.53 -8.44
N GLU A 44 -10.05 1.81 -9.47
CA GLU A 44 -8.67 1.87 -9.98
C GLU A 44 -8.58 1.77 -11.51
N PRO A 45 -9.30 2.59 -12.29
CA PRO A 45 -9.48 2.39 -13.73
C PRO A 45 -8.19 2.39 -14.54
N GLY A 46 -7.13 3.03 -14.06
CA GLY A 46 -5.82 3.10 -14.73
C GLY A 46 -4.74 2.22 -14.11
N VAL A 47 -5.09 1.34 -13.16
CA VAL A 47 -4.13 0.42 -12.54
C VAL A 47 -4.06 -0.88 -13.35
N PRO A 48 -2.86 -1.43 -13.59
CA PRO A 48 -2.73 -2.71 -14.28
C PRO A 48 -3.45 -3.86 -13.55
N PRO A 49 -3.92 -4.89 -14.27
CA PRO A 49 -4.42 -6.11 -13.66
C PRO A 49 -3.42 -6.77 -12.70
N ALA A 50 -3.93 -7.57 -11.76
CA ALA A 50 -3.11 -8.18 -10.71
C ALA A 50 -1.97 -9.05 -11.26
N GLU A 51 -2.18 -9.76 -12.37
CA GLU A 51 -1.18 -10.59 -13.04
C GLU A 51 0.02 -9.75 -13.53
N ILE A 52 -0.27 -8.59 -14.14
CA ILE A 52 0.77 -7.65 -14.60
C ILE A 52 1.52 -7.06 -13.40
N SER A 53 0.78 -6.75 -12.33
CA SER A 53 1.36 -6.24 -11.08
C SER A 53 2.28 -7.26 -10.41
N LEU A 54 1.89 -8.55 -10.37
CA LEU A 54 2.72 -9.63 -9.83
C LEU A 54 4.00 -9.84 -10.66
N ALA A 55 3.90 -9.81 -11.99
CA ALA A 55 5.07 -9.86 -12.87
C ALA A 55 6.02 -8.67 -12.59
N THR A 56 5.46 -7.47 -12.39
CA THR A 56 6.25 -6.28 -12.05
C THR A 56 6.95 -6.41 -10.69
N VAL A 57 6.33 -7.06 -9.70
CA VAL A 57 6.97 -7.36 -8.41
C VAL A 57 8.15 -8.33 -8.61
N GLN A 58 8.01 -9.35 -9.47
CA GLN A 58 9.11 -10.26 -9.81
C GLN A 58 10.28 -9.54 -10.49
N ASP A 59 9.99 -8.57 -11.37
CA ASP A 59 11.01 -7.74 -11.99
C ASP A 59 11.75 -6.86 -10.97
N LEU A 60 11.03 -6.26 -10.01
CA LEU A 60 11.64 -5.53 -8.89
C LEU A 60 12.50 -6.43 -8.02
N LEU A 61 11.98 -7.63 -7.68
CA LEU A 61 12.71 -8.63 -6.91
C LEU A 61 14.05 -9.00 -7.55
N SER A 62 14.04 -9.28 -8.87
CA SER A 62 15.23 -9.67 -9.61
C SER A 62 16.31 -8.57 -9.66
N ARG A 63 15.88 -7.30 -9.64
CA ARG A 63 16.75 -6.12 -9.72
C ARG A 63 17.28 -5.65 -8.37
N PHE A 64 16.46 -5.71 -7.33
CA PHE A 64 16.72 -5.01 -6.07
C PHE A 64 16.64 -5.90 -4.83
N GLY A 65 16.16 -7.12 -4.95
CA GLY A 65 15.95 -8.03 -3.82
C GLY A 65 14.64 -7.78 -3.08
N ARG A 66 14.16 -8.79 -2.36
CA ARG A 66 12.83 -8.76 -1.71
C ARG A 66 12.76 -7.84 -0.50
N GLU A 67 13.87 -7.69 0.23
CA GLU A 67 13.87 -6.98 1.53
C GLU A 67 13.54 -5.50 1.40
N CYS A 68 13.82 -4.90 0.23
CA CYS A 68 13.47 -3.52 -0.07
C CYS A 68 12.08 -3.35 -0.70
N ILE A 69 11.31 -4.44 -0.89
CA ILE A 69 9.97 -4.40 -1.48
C ILE A 69 8.93 -4.60 -0.38
N SER A 70 8.07 -3.61 -0.20
CA SER A 70 6.90 -3.67 0.67
C SER A 70 5.63 -3.77 -0.17
N TRP A 71 4.84 -4.81 0.02
CA TRP A 71 3.49 -4.85 -0.52
C TRP A 71 2.58 -3.95 0.31
N ARG A 72 1.72 -3.19 -0.35
CA ARG A 72 0.66 -2.41 0.29
C ARG A 72 -0.70 -2.92 -0.16
N PHE A 73 -1.43 -3.55 0.77
CA PHE A 73 -2.85 -3.82 0.65
C PHE A 73 -3.61 -2.63 1.21
N ASP A 74 -3.61 -1.53 0.45
CA ASP A 74 -3.89 -0.20 0.93
C ASP A 74 -4.48 0.71 -0.17
N PRO A 75 -5.65 1.28 0.08
CA PRO A 75 -6.48 1.11 1.26
C PRO A 75 -7.43 -0.10 1.16
N VAL A 76 -7.79 -0.68 2.31
CA VAL A 76 -8.95 -1.56 2.43
C VAL A 76 -10.21 -0.71 2.29
N ILE A 77 -11.09 -1.10 1.36
CA ILE A 77 -12.37 -0.43 1.11
C ILE A 77 -13.47 -1.47 1.17
N PHE A 78 -14.46 -1.29 2.04
CA PHE A 78 -15.66 -2.10 2.07
C PHE A 78 -16.79 -1.40 1.31
N SER A 79 -17.37 -2.12 0.38
CA SER A 79 -18.49 -1.64 -0.43
C SER A 79 -19.32 -2.81 -0.97
N THR A 80 -20.39 -2.50 -1.69
CA THR A 80 -21.19 -3.52 -2.40
C THR A 80 -20.37 -4.29 -3.44
N LEU A 81 -19.28 -3.72 -3.97
CA LEU A 81 -18.38 -4.38 -4.93
C LEU A 81 -17.17 -5.06 -4.27
N THR A 82 -16.89 -4.70 -3.04
CA THR A 82 -15.73 -5.15 -2.25
C THR A 82 -16.16 -5.50 -0.84
N PRO A 83 -17.05 -6.51 -0.66
CA PRO A 83 -17.53 -6.89 0.67
C PRO A 83 -16.40 -7.51 1.51
N TYR A 84 -16.59 -7.53 2.82
CA TYR A 84 -15.61 -8.01 3.81
C TYR A 84 -14.99 -9.37 3.42
N ALA A 85 -15.82 -10.37 3.16
CA ALA A 85 -15.35 -11.72 2.83
C ALA A 85 -14.54 -11.76 1.54
N GLU A 86 -14.92 -10.97 0.53
CA GLU A 86 -14.17 -10.87 -0.72
C GLU A 86 -12.81 -10.19 -0.52
N ARG A 87 -12.72 -9.15 0.32
CA ARG A 87 -11.45 -8.51 0.65
C ARG A 87 -10.51 -9.43 1.40
N LEU A 88 -11.05 -10.22 2.34
CA LEU A 88 -10.28 -11.20 3.09
C LEU A 88 -9.71 -12.29 2.17
N GLU A 89 -10.56 -12.85 1.31
CA GLU A 89 -10.14 -13.88 0.34
C GLU A 89 -9.12 -13.33 -0.66
N THR A 90 -9.31 -12.09 -1.14
CA THR A 90 -8.34 -11.44 -2.02
C THR A 90 -6.99 -11.25 -1.34
N PHE A 91 -6.99 -10.81 -0.07
CA PHE A 91 -5.75 -10.69 0.68
C PHE A 91 -5.03 -12.05 0.78
N ARG A 92 -5.76 -13.13 1.12
CA ARG A 92 -5.21 -14.48 1.22
C ARG A 92 -4.54 -14.91 -0.07
N ILE A 93 -5.25 -14.79 -1.21
CA ILE A 93 -4.73 -15.15 -2.54
C ILE A 93 -3.48 -14.34 -2.91
N LEU A 94 -3.51 -13.03 -2.66
CA LEU A 94 -2.36 -12.16 -2.95
C LEU A 94 -1.19 -12.42 -2.02
N ALA A 95 -1.44 -12.65 -0.74
CA ALA A 95 -0.41 -12.97 0.23
C ALA A 95 0.31 -14.28 -0.11
N GLU A 96 -0.42 -15.32 -0.54
CA GLU A 96 0.16 -16.58 -1.04
C GLU A 96 1.07 -16.35 -2.26
N LYS A 97 0.61 -15.54 -3.23
CA LYS A 97 1.37 -15.23 -4.45
C LYS A 97 2.58 -14.34 -4.20
N LEU A 98 2.51 -13.47 -3.19
CA LEU A 98 3.60 -12.53 -2.85
C LEU A 98 4.54 -13.09 -1.77
N CYS A 99 4.19 -14.21 -1.16
CA CYS A 99 5.03 -14.89 -0.19
C CYS A 99 6.41 -15.20 -0.81
N GLY A 100 7.47 -14.74 -0.13
CA GLY A 100 8.85 -14.87 -0.62
C GLY A 100 9.27 -13.86 -1.71
N LEU A 101 8.34 -13.10 -2.29
CA LEU A 101 8.65 -12.07 -3.30
C LEU A 101 8.83 -10.68 -2.66
N VAL A 102 8.23 -10.44 -1.51
CA VAL A 102 8.29 -9.16 -0.79
C VAL A 102 8.80 -9.36 0.63
N GLY A 103 9.44 -8.36 1.21
CA GLY A 103 9.95 -8.40 2.57
C GLY A 103 8.87 -8.23 3.64
N ARG A 104 7.79 -7.52 3.31
CA ARG A 104 6.71 -7.18 4.26
C ARG A 104 5.43 -6.73 3.57
N CYS A 105 4.34 -6.68 4.34
CA CYS A 105 3.07 -6.11 3.92
C CYS A 105 2.65 -4.96 4.83
N HIS A 106 2.01 -3.93 4.27
CA HIS A 106 1.35 -2.84 5.00
C HIS A 106 -0.12 -2.80 4.65
N ILE A 107 -0.95 -2.56 5.66
CA ILE A 107 -2.41 -2.36 5.49
C ILE A 107 -2.82 -1.00 6.03
N SER A 108 -3.86 -0.41 5.45
CA SER A 108 -4.62 0.70 6.03
C SER A 108 -6.06 0.66 5.53
N PHE A 109 -6.95 1.34 6.23
CA PHE A 109 -8.32 1.54 5.77
C PHE A 109 -8.45 2.86 5.01
N VAL A 110 -9.51 2.98 4.20
CA VAL A 110 -9.70 4.19 3.40
C VAL A 110 -9.99 5.42 4.28
N ASP A 111 -9.16 6.44 4.13
CA ASP A 111 -9.39 7.75 4.73
C ASP A 111 -10.41 8.54 3.92
N LEU A 112 -11.51 8.93 4.55
CA LEU A 112 -12.56 9.73 3.94
C LEU A 112 -12.22 11.23 3.98
N TYR A 113 -11.07 11.62 3.39
CA TYR A 113 -10.79 13.04 3.14
C TYR A 113 -11.93 13.70 2.37
N GLY A 114 -12.15 14.98 2.57
CA GLY A 114 -13.30 15.69 2.00
C GLY A 114 -13.52 15.46 0.51
N LYS A 115 -12.45 15.42 -0.29
CA LYS A 115 -12.53 15.14 -1.73
C LYS A 115 -12.77 13.65 -2.05
N VAL A 116 -12.22 12.73 -1.26
CA VAL A 116 -12.46 11.29 -1.39
C VAL A 116 -13.92 10.98 -1.06
N ALA A 117 -14.40 11.46 0.09
CA ALA A 117 -15.79 11.31 0.51
C ALA A 117 -16.77 11.88 -0.53
N ARG A 118 -16.46 13.03 -1.13
CA ARG A 118 -17.30 13.62 -2.19
C ARG A 118 -17.37 12.73 -3.43
N ARG A 119 -16.23 12.16 -3.89
CA ARG A 119 -16.20 11.27 -5.06
C ARG A 119 -16.92 9.95 -4.81
N LEU A 120 -16.73 9.36 -3.62
CA LEU A 120 -17.44 8.14 -3.25
C LEU A 120 -18.95 8.37 -3.16
N ARG A 121 -19.41 9.47 -2.52
CA ARG A 121 -20.83 9.84 -2.51
C ARG A 121 -21.40 10.09 -3.92
N ALA A 122 -20.62 10.70 -4.82
CA ALA A 122 -21.04 10.86 -6.20
C ALA A 122 -21.18 9.54 -6.96
N ALA A 123 -20.36 8.55 -6.66
CA ALA A 123 -20.48 7.20 -7.20
C ALA A 123 -21.71 6.47 -6.61
N GLU A 124 -21.97 6.64 -5.32
CA GLU A 124 -23.18 6.12 -4.66
C GLU A 124 -24.47 6.70 -5.26
N SER A 125 -24.51 8.02 -5.45
CA SER A 125 -25.71 8.67 -6.02
C SER A 125 -26.01 8.24 -7.46
N ARG A 126 -25.03 7.68 -8.17
CA ARG A 126 -25.16 7.08 -9.50
C ARG A 126 -25.49 5.58 -9.46
N GLY A 127 -25.60 5.01 -8.27
CA GLY A 127 -25.84 3.58 -8.09
C GLY A 127 -24.66 2.67 -8.47
N TRP A 128 -23.46 3.21 -8.60
CA TRP A 128 -22.28 2.44 -9.02
C TRP A 128 -21.72 1.56 -7.92
N LEU A 129 -21.72 2.03 -6.69
CA LEU A 129 -21.36 1.28 -5.49
C LEU A 129 -21.99 1.96 -4.27
N ARG A 130 -22.03 1.25 -3.16
CA ARG A 130 -22.34 1.83 -1.85
C ARG A 130 -21.23 1.44 -0.90
N CYS A 131 -20.51 2.46 -0.36
CA CYS A 131 -19.46 2.24 0.62
C CYS A 131 -20.05 1.90 1.99
N HIS A 132 -19.44 0.94 2.66
CA HIS A 132 -19.63 0.68 4.07
C HIS A 132 -18.47 1.33 4.83
N LYS A 133 -18.79 2.21 5.79
CA LYS A 133 -17.79 2.72 6.73
C LYS A 133 -17.71 1.73 7.90
N PRO A 134 -16.63 0.94 8.01
CA PRO A 134 -16.54 -0.03 9.10
C PRO A 134 -16.44 0.68 10.45
N SER A 135 -17.04 0.09 11.48
CA SER A 135 -16.77 0.44 12.87
C SER A 135 -15.34 0.06 13.25
N GLU A 136 -14.83 0.62 14.34
CA GLU A 136 -13.52 0.25 14.86
C GLU A 136 -13.42 -1.25 15.16
N ALA A 137 -14.46 -1.84 15.74
CA ALA A 137 -14.51 -3.28 16.01
C ALA A 137 -14.44 -4.13 14.72
N GLU A 138 -15.11 -3.72 13.65
CA GLU A 138 -15.01 -4.41 12.35
C GLU A 138 -13.61 -4.26 11.72
N GLN A 139 -12.97 -3.10 11.88
CA GLN A 139 -11.60 -2.90 11.42
C GLN A 139 -10.61 -3.77 12.19
N VAL A 140 -10.74 -3.86 13.51
CA VAL A 140 -9.92 -4.71 14.36
C VAL A 140 -10.10 -6.18 13.98
N ALA A 141 -11.35 -6.67 13.89
CA ALA A 141 -11.63 -8.05 13.50
C ALA A 141 -11.02 -8.39 12.13
N PHE A 142 -11.18 -7.50 11.14
CA PHE A 142 -10.58 -7.68 9.82
C PHE A 142 -9.05 -7.72 9.88
N ALA A 143 -8.44 -6.82 10.63
CA ALA A 143 -6.98 -6.77 10.79
C ALA A 143 -6.43 -8.03 11.49
N GLU A 144 -7.15 -8.58 12.48
CA GLU A 144 -6.81 -9.85 13.13
C GLU A 144 -6.80 -11.02 12.14
N GLU A 145 -7.82 -11.14 11.30
CA GLU A 145 -7.87 -12.18 10.26
C GLU A 145 -6.73 -12.03 9.25
N LEU A 146 -6.40 -10.79 8.82
CA LEU A 146 -5.24 -10.54 7.95
C LEU A 146 -3.93 -10.94 8.63
N ARG A 147 -3.78 -10.66 9.94
CA ARG A 147 -2.61 -11.06 10.72
C ARG A 147 -2.47 -12.57 10.77
N GLU A 148 -3.55 -13.31 11.00
CA GLU A 148 -3.53 -14.79 11.04
C GLU A 148 -3.05 -15.36 9.69
N ILE A 149 -3.58 -14.85 8.57
CA ILE A 149 -3.13 -15.25 7.23
C ILE A 149 -1.64 -14.94 7.04
N ALA A 150 -1.21 -13.74 7.40
CA ALA A 150 0.18 -13.32 7.25
C ALA A 150 1.14 -14.14 8.11
N GLN A 151 0.74 -14.51 9.34
CA GLN A 151 1.52 -15.36 10.24
C GLN A 151 1.74 -16.77 9.67
N VAL A 152 0.70 -17.40 9.12
CA VAL A 152 0.81 -18.71 8.45
C VAL A 152 1.84 -18.67 7.32
N LEU A 153 1.86 -17.57 6.56
CA LEU A 153 2.78 -17.35 5.44
C LEU A 153 4.14 -16.77 5.87
N ARG A 154 4.36 -16.53 7.17
CA ARG A 154 5.56 -15.87 7.70
C ARG A 154 5.86 -14.54 7.02
N MET A 155 4.83 -13.82 6.62
CA MET A 155 4.92 -12.48 6.03
C MET A 155 4.80 -11.42 7.14
N PRO A 156 5.82 -10.59 7.38
CA PRO A 156 5.70 -9.49 8.33
C PRO A 156 4.58 -8.54 7.91
N LEU A 157 3.62 -8.29 8.80
CA LEU A 157 2.47 -7.42 8.57
C LEU A 157 2.55 -6.19 9.47
N TYR A 158 2.28 -5.02 8.89
CA TYR A 158 2.31 -3.72 9.54
C TYR A 158 1.04 -2.93 9.24
N THR A 159 0.62 -2.07 10.15
CA THR A 159 -0.39 -1.04 9.87
C THR A 159 0.29 0.24 9.36
N CYS A 160 -0.46 1.07 8.63
CA CYS A 160 0.00 2.40 8.21
C CYS A 160 -1.01 3.46 8.62
N CYS A 161 -0.67 4.30 9.60
CA CYS A 161 -1.54 5.29 10.22
C CYS A 161 -2.80 4.70 10.90
N GLU A 162 -2.73 3.48 11.37
CA GLU A 162 -3.81 2.73 12.03
C GLU A 162 -3.32 2.18 13.38
N ASP A 163 -2.62 3.01 14.16
CA ASP A 163 -1.93 2.55 15.37
C ASP A 163 -2.89 1.97 16.41
N ALA A 164 -4.09 2.58 16.57
CA ALA A 164 -5.10 2.08 17.51
C ALA A 164 -5.65 0.70 17.09
N ILE A 165 -5.95 0.53 15.80
CA ILE A 165 -6.38 -0.74 15.22
C ILE A 165 -5.27 -1.78 15.31
N GLY A 166 -4.04 -1.38 14.96
CA GLY A 166 -2.87 -2.24 15.04
C GLY A 166 -2.61 -2.75 16.45
N ALA A 167 -2.68 -1.87 17.45
CA ALA A 167 -2.48 -2.22 18.86
C ALA A 167 -3.50 -3.27 19.33
N GLN A 168 -4.78 -3.10 18.97
CA GLN A 168 -5.84 -4.04 19.33
C GLN A 168 -5.72 -5.37 18.57
N ALA A 169 -5.40 -5.33 17.27
CA ALA A 169 -5.23 -6.51 16.43
C ALA A 169 -3.88 -7.22 16.60
N GLY A 170 -2.95 -6.69 17.42
CA GLY A 170 -1.62 -7.26 17.61
C GLY A 170 -0.71 -7.12 16.38
N ILE A 171 -0.88 -6.05 15.60
CA ILE A 171 -0.06 -5.70 14.42
C ILE A 171 0.82 -4.50 14.75
N THR A 172 2.10 -4.60 14.44
CA THR A 172 3.06 -3.51 14.68
C THR A 172 2.78 -2.32 13.74
N PRO A 173 2.82 -1.07 14.25
CA PRO A 173 2.80 0.11 13.40
C PRO A 173 3.96 0.12 12.41
N GLY A 174 3.68 0.48 11.15
CA GLY A 174 4.67 0.56 10.10
C GLY A 174 4.88 2.00 9.62
N HIS A 175 5.95 2.19 8.86
CA HIS A 175 6.36 3.50 8.34
C HIS A 175 6.49 3.43 6.82
N CYS A 176 5.83 4.36 6.09
CA CYS A 176 6.02 4.48 4.63
C CYS A 176 7.42 5.02 4.31
N VAL A 177 7.94 5.91 5.16
CA VAL A 177 9.32 6.33 5.14
C VAL A 177 9.96 5.77 6.40
N ASP A 178 10.73 4.71 6.23
CA ASP A 178 11.32 3.93 7.33
C ASP A 178 12.84 4.08 7.31
N ALA A 179 13.33 5.04 8.09
CA ALA A 179 14.76 5.32 8.19
C ALA A 179 15.51 4.19 8.93
N ILE A 180 14.84 3.49 9.85
CA ILE A 180 15.45 2.36 10.57
C ILE A 180 15.65 1.19 9.60
N LEU A 181 14.61 0.80 8.87
CA LEU A 181 14.72 -0.22 7.83
C LEU A 181 15.79 0.12 6.79
N LEU A 182 15.83 1.37 6.32
CA LEU A 182 16.85 1.79 5.36
C LEU A 182 18.26 1.68 5.90
N ARG A 183 18.49 1.92 7.21
CA ARG A 183 19.80 1.73 7.85
C ARG A 183 20.15 0.26 7.99
N GLU A 184 19.17 -0.61 8.26
CA GLU A 184 19.36 -2.06 8.33
C GLU A 184 19.71 -2.64 6.96
N LEU A 185 18.99 -2.22 5.92
CA LEU A 185 19.23 -2.68 4.55
C LEU A 185 20.53 -2.14 3.95
N TYR A 186 20.92 -0.93 4.35
CA TYR A 186 22.08 -0.21 3.79
C TYR A 186 22.99 0.34 4.87
N PRO A 187 23.78 -0.51 5.55
CA PRO A 187 24.69 -0.08 6.60
C PRO A 187 25.65 1.00 6.10
N GLY A 188 25.93 1.98 6.96
CA GLY A 188 26.83 3.10 6.66
C GLY A 188 26.18 4.30 5.99
N VAL A 189 24.86 4.25 5.72
CA VAL A 189 24.13 5.45 5.28
C VAL A 189 23.73 6.27 6.51
N ALA A 190 24.16 7.53 6.55
CA ALA A 190 23.69 8.49 7.54
C ALA A 190 22.28 8.94 7.16
N LEU A 191 21.29 8.61 7.98
CA LEU A 191 19.90 9.01 7.83
C LEU A 191 19.40 9.65 9.12
N GLU A 192 18.63 10.71 8.99
CA GLU A 192 17.90 11.29 10.11
C GLU A 192 16.82 10.32 10.57
N THR A 193 16.76 10.08 11.88
CA THR A 193 15.77 9.21 12.52
C THR A 193 14.79 10.01 13.37
N GLU A 194 14.60 11.28 13.05
CA GLU A 194 13.56 12.11 13.63
C GLU A 194 12.22 11.75 13.02
N LEU A 195 11.23 11.50 13.86
CA LEU A 195 9.85 11.29 13.40
C LEU A 195 9.27 12.61 12.89
N ARG A 196 8.78 12.59 11.66
CA ARG A 196 8.15 13.76 11.06
C ARG A 196 6.83 13.37 10.39
N PRO A 197 5.76 13.28 11.18
CA PRO A 197 4.45 12.89 10.69
C PRO A 197 3.97 13.80 9.54
N THR A 198 3.46 13.20 8.47
CA THR A 198 2.85 13.95 7.36
C THR A 198 1.34 14.17 7.57
N ARG A 199 0.74 13.39 8.47
CA ARG A 199 -0.68 13.48 8.88
C ARG A 199 -0.85 12.89 10.29
N HIS A 200 -2.03 13.07 10.86
CA HIS A 200 -2.39 12.45 12.14
C HIS A 200 -2.24 10.92 12.07
N GLY A 201 -1.65 10.31 13.10
CA GLY A 201 -1.39 8.85 13.15
C GLY A 201 -0.23 8.38 12.25
N CYS A 202 0.48 9.28 11.56
CA CYS A 202 1.64 8.90 10.75
C CYS A 202 2.89 8.79 11.61
N GLY A 203 3.59 7.65 11.54
CA GLY A 203 4.87 7.42 12.22
C GLY A 203 6.10 7.54 11.31
N CYS A 204 5.97 8.21 10.15
CA CYS A 204 7.09 8.31 9.20
C CYS A 204 8.21 9.20 9.69
N TYR A 205 9.42 8.82 9.31
CA TYR A 205 10.64 9.60 9.53
C TYR A 205 10.75 10.78 8.56
N TYR A 206 11.66 11.70 8.88
CA TYR A 206 11.95 12.87 8.04
C TYR A 206 12.21 12.46 6.59
N SER A 207 11.57 13.15 5.67
CA SER A 207 11.75 12.96 4.21
C SER A 207 11.36 14.22 3.45
N ILE A 208 11.88 14.32 2.24
CA ILE A 208 11.49 15.34 1.26
C ILE A 208 10.67 14.64 0.18
N ASP A 209 9.41 15.02 0.05
CA ASP A 209 8.55 14.55 -1.05
C ASP A 209 8.91 15.32 -2.32
N ILE A 210 9.36 14.58 -3.34
CA ILE A 210 9.68 15.11 -4.67
C ILE A 210 8.56 14.81 -5.68
N GLY A 211 7.46 14.19 -5.22
CA GLY A 211 6.30 13.89 -6.04
C GLY A 211 5.51 15.14 -6.42
N GLN A 212 4.75 15.05 -7.52
CA GLN A 212 3.87 16.12 -7.96
C GLN A 212 2.43 15.66 -7.98
N TYR A 213 1.56 16.40 -7.27
CA TYR A 213 0.12 16.14 -7.25
C TYR A 213 -0.50 16.28 -8.64
N ASN A 214 -1.55 15.52 -8.91
CA ASN A 214 -2.33 15.52 -10.16
C ASN A 214 -1.56 15.04 -11.41
N THR A 215 -0.45 14.36 -11.26
CA THR A 215 0.32 13.80 -12.40
C THR A 215 0.07 12.31 -12.63
N CYS A 216 -0.44 11.59 -11.61
CA CYS A 216 -0.72 10.17 -11.68
C CYS A 216 -1.90 9.87 -12.63
N ARG A 217 -1.72 8.91 -13.55
CA ARG A 217 -2.72 8.52 -14.55
C ARG A 217 -3.64 7.38 -14.10
N HIS A 218 -3.45 6.82 -12.90
CA HIS A 218 -4.26 5.70 -12.41
C HIS A 218 -5.70 6.06 -12.12
N ALA A 219 -5.99 7.34 -11.88
CA ALA A 219 -7.33 7.89 -11.66
C ALA A 219 -8.12 7.17 -10.54
N CYS A 220 -7.45 6.68 -9.50
CA CYS A 220 -8.09 5.98 -8.40
C CYS A 220 -9.17 6.87 -7.75
N LEU A 221 -10.38 6.32 -7.58
CA LEU A 221 -11.53 7.05 -7.04
C LEU A 221 -11.29 7.59 -5.63
N TYR A 222 -10.52 6.85 -4.83
CA TYR A 222 -10.15 7.16 -3.44
C TYR A 222 -8.81 7.92 -3.32
N CYS A 223 -8.20 8.37 -4.40
CA CYS A 223 -6.90 9.03 -4.35
C CYS A 223 -6.97 10.41 -3.69
N TYR A 224 -6.15 10.64 -2.68
CA TYR A 224 -6.01 11.94 -2.03
C TYR A 224 -5.15 12.92 -2.86
N ALA A 225 -4.25 12.42 -3.71
CA ALA A 225 -3.30 13.22 -4.48
C ALA A 225 -3.84 13.71 -5.83
N SER A 226 -5.04 13.29 -6.26
CA SER A 226 -5.70 13.73 -7.49
C SER A 226 -6.82 14.74 -7.22
N ARG A 227 -7.14 15.59 -8.20
CA ARG A 227 -8.27 16.55 -8.17
C ARG A 227 -9.61 15.84 -8.25
#